data_bbd07057cc9b303aa5032d19c2fe3876
#
_entry.id   bbd07057cc9b303aa5032d19c2fe3876
#
_cell.length_a   1.000
_cell.length_b   1.000
_cell.length_c   1.000
_cell.angle_alpha   90.00
_cell.angle_beta   90.00
_cell.angle_gamma   90.00
#
_symmetry.space_group_name_H-M   'P 1'
#
loop_
_entity.id
_entity.type
_entity.pdbx_description
1 polymer ?
#
loop_
_entity_poly.entity_id
_entity_poly.type
_entity_poly.pdbx_seq_one_letter_code
_entity_poly.pdbx_strand_id
1 'polypeptide(L)' 'MNKRHKWYNEIVAWANGAEIECQHKTFVGQDWEEVKEPMWLDDVNYRIKPQFQITVEILELLKTKMKLII' A
#
# COMPACT_ATOMS: atom_id res chain seq x y z
N MET A 1 5.21 11.99 -26.32
CA MET A 1 5.95 11.76 -25.15
C MET A 1 5.09 11.35 -23.99
N ASN A 2 5.49 10.31 -23.39
CA ASN A 2 4.65 9.66 -22.42
C ASN A 2 4.89 10.22 -21.02
N LYS A 3 4.08 11.20 -20.67
CA LYS A 3 4.09 11.65 -19.31
C LYS A 3 3.18 10.71 -18.52
N ARG A 4 3.77 9.95 -17.63
CA ARG A 4 2.99 9.12 -16.74
C ARG A 4 2.22 9.99 -15.78
N HIS A 5 1.03 9.54 -15.43
CA HIS A 5 0.26 10.20 -14.39
C HIS A 5 1.09 10.23 -13.12
N LYS A 6 0.96 11.31 -12.36
CA LYS A 6 1.67 11.46 -11.08
C LYS A 6 1.41 10.27 -10.15
N TRP A 7 0.24 9.66 -10.22
CA TRP A 7 -0.13 8.51 -9.40
C TRP A 7 -0.06 7.19 -10.18
N TYR A 8 0.75 7.15 -11.23
CA TYR A 8 0.81 6.00 -12.13
C TYR A 8 1.02 4.68 -11.39
N ASN A 9 2.00 4.63 -10.51
CA ASN A 9 2.31 3.39 -9.80
C ASN A 9 1.16 2.96 -8.89
N GLU A 10 0.53 3.92 -8.24
CA GLU A 10 -0.59 3.66 -7.35
C GLU A 10 -1.81 3.22 -8.14
N ILE A 11 -2.06 3.84 -9.28
CA ILE A 11 -3.18 3.47 -10.15
C ILE A 11 -3.03 2.04 -10.64
N VAL A 12 -1.85 1.68 -11.08
CA VAL A 12 -1.60 0.32 -11.58
C VAL A 12 -1.77 -0.69 -10.46
N ALA A 13 -1.23 -0.40 -9.29
CA ALA A 13 -1.37 -1.29 -8.15
C ALA A 13 -2.84 -1.45 -7.75
N TRP A 14 -3.58 -0.35 -7.74
CA TRP A 14 -5.01 -0.37 -7.42
C TRP A 14 -5.78 -1.21 -8.44
N ALA A 15 -5.47 -1.04 -9.71
CA ALA A 15 -6.11 -1.80 -10.76
C ALA A 15 -5.84 -3.30 -10.63
N ASN A 16 -4.73 -3.66 -10.00
CA ASN A 16 -4.37 -5.06 -9.74
C ASN A 16 -4.86 -5.56 -8.39
N GLY A 17 -5.69 -4.79 -7.71
CA GLY A 17 -6.30 -5.23 -6.47
C GLY A 17 -5.65 -4.74 -5.19
N ALA A 18 -4.62 -3.90 -5.27
CA ALA A 18 -4.00 -3.35 -4.08
C ALA A 18 -4.92 -2.34 -3.41
N GLU A 19 -4.85 -2.27 -2.11
CA GLU A 19 -5.59 -1.28 -1.34
C GLU A 19 -4.83 0.04 -1.34
N ILE A 20 -5.56 1.14 -1.45
CA ILE A 20 -4.99 2.48 -1.49
C ILE A 20 -5.45 3.25 -0.26
N GLU A 21 -4.52 4.02 0.30
CA GLU A 21 -4.83 4.94 1.38
C GLU A 21 -4.63 6.36 0.91
N CYS A 22 -5.38 7.28 1.48
CA CYS A 22 -5.25 8.70 1.13
C CYS A 22 -5.10 9.55 2.38
N GLN A 23 -4.51 10.72 2.18
CA GLN A 23 -4.34 11.71 3.22
C GLN A 23 -4.46 13.10 2.59
N HIS A 24 -5.35 13.91 3.11
CA HIS A 24 -5.54 15.26 2.59
C HIS A 24 -4.37 16.15 3.00
N LYS A 25 -3.85 16.88 2.04
CA LYS A 25 -2.70 17.76 2.29
C LYS A 25 -3.02 18.91 3.22
N THR A 26 -4.29 19.30 3.27
CA THR A 26 -4.72 20.45 4.09
C THR A 26 -4.85 20.13 5.56
N PHE A 27 -4.88 18.86 5.93
CA PHE A 27 -5.05 18.46 7.33
C PHE A 27 -3.73 17.90 7.86
N VAL A 28 -3.02 18.77 8.58
CA VAL A 28 -1.75 18.37 9.18
C VAL A 28 -2.01 17.38 10.31
N GLY A 29 -1.27 16.28 10.29
CA GLY A 29 -1.41 15.27 11.33
C GLY A 29 -2.55 14.29 11.14
N GLN A 30 -3.25 14.38 10.01
CA GLN A 30 -4.31 13.43 9.72
C GLN A 30 -3.71 12.06 9.40
N ASP A 31 -4.34 11.02 9.93
CA ASP A 31 -3.93 9.65 9.63
C ASP A 31 -4.36 9.27 8.21
N TRP A 32 -3.67 8.28 7.67
CA TRP A 32 -4.03 7.73 6.38
C TRP A 32 -5.35 6.99 6.48
N GLU A 33 -6.23 7.20 5.50
CA GLU A 33 -7.53 6.56 5.44
C GLU A 33 -7.63 5.69 4.20
N GLU A 34 -8.20 4.51 4.37
CA GLU A 34 -8.43 3.62 3.23
C GLU A 34 -9.45 4.23 2.29
N VAL A 35 -9.18 4.19 1.00
CA VAL A 35 -10.08 4.68 -0.02
C VAL A 35 -10.29 3.59 -1.06
N LYS A 36 -11.55 3.21 -1.28
CA LYS A 36 -11.88 2.15 -2.22
C LYS A 36 -11.92 2.63 -3.65
N GLU A 37 -12.31 3.87 -3.86
CA GLU A 37 -12.41 4.45 -5.18
C GLU A 37 -11.60 5.75 -5.23
N PRO A 38 -10.27 5.64 -5.38
CA PRO A 38 -9.44 6.83 -5.41
C PRO A 38 -9.78 7.71 -6.61
N MET A 39 -9.85 9.01 -6.39
CA MET A 39 -10.12 9.97 -7.45
C MET A 39 -8.85 10.58 -8.03
N TRP A 40 -7.71 10.25 -7.46
CA TRP A 40 -6.39 10.68 -7.91
C TRP A 40 -6.26 12.20 -8.01
N LEU A 41 -6.72 12.89 -6.97
CA LEU A 41 -6.72 14.35 -6.91
C LEU A 41 -5.32 14.88 -6.59
N ASP A 42 -5.03 16.09 -7.09
CA ASP A 42 -3.73 16.69 -6.87
C ASP A 42 -3.51 17.15 -5.44
N ASP A 43 -4.58 17.50 -4.73
CA ASP A 43 -4.48 17.99 -3.37
C ASP A 43 -4.61 16.89 -2.32
N VAL A 44 -4.55 15.65 -2.75
CA VAL A 44 -4.63 14.50 -1.86
C VAL A 44 -3.39 13.63 -2.10
N ASN A 45 -2.81 13.13 -1.04
CA ASN A 45 -1.73 12.16 -1.14
C ASN A 45 -2.32 10.76 -1.16
N TYR A 46 -1.78 9.91 -2.02
CA TYR A 46 -2.19 8.51 -2.09
C TYR A 46 -0.99 7.63 -1.89
N ARG A 47 -1.21 6.46 -1.32
CA ARG A 47 -0.16 5.46 -1.21
C ARG A 47 -0.78 4.08 -1.26
N ILE A 48 0.03 3.13 -1.67
CA ILE A 48 -0.37 1.73 -1.59
C ILE A 48 -0.31 1.34 -0.11
N LYS A 49 -1.42 0.81 0.40
CA LYS A 49 -1.47 0.41 1.80
C LYS A 49 -0.37 -0.59 2.09
N PRO A 50 0.45 -0.35 3.13
CA PRO A 50 1.48 -1.32 3.49
C PRO A 50 0.82 -2.63 3.86
N GLN A 51 1.05 -3.63 3.04
CA GLN A 51 0.58 -4.96 3.37
C GLN A 51 1.71 -5.72 4.00
N PHE A 52 1.37 -6.41 5.08
CA PHE A 52 2.33 -7.30 5.69
C PHE A 52 2.48 -8.53 4.82
N GLN A 53 3.13 -8.36 3.70
CA GLN A 53 3.54 -9.51 2.91
C GLN A 53 4.59 -10.34 3.62
N ILE A 54 5.02 -9.79 4.67
CA ILE A 54 5.89 -10.41 5.64
C ILE A 54 5.38 -11.74 6.10
N THR A 55 4.08 -11.90 6.12
CA THR A 55 3.49 -13.04 6.77
C THR A 55 3.92 -14.37 6.19
N VAL A 56 4.12 -14.45 4.88
CA VAL A 56 4.52 -15.72 4.29
C VAL A 56 5.97 -16.04 4.60
N GLU A 57 6.88 -15.09 4.43
CA GLU A 57 8.28 -15.30 4.70
C GLU A 57 8.56 -15.53 6.18
N ILE A 58 7.93 -14.76 7.04
CA ILE A 58 8.12 -14.92 8.48
C ILE A 58 7.55 -16.23 8.97
N LEU A 59 6.39 -16.62 8.46
CA LEU A 59 5.83 -17.91 8.83
C LEU A 59 6.71 -19.06 8.39
N GLU A 60 7.32 -18.97 7.23
CA GLU A 60 8.24 -20.00 6.78
C GLU A 60 9.49 -20.03 7.64
N LEU A 61 10.01 -18.88 8.02
CA LEU A 61 11.15 -18.82 8.92
C LEU A 61 10.82 -19.40 10.28
N LEU A 62 9.64 -19.11 10.79
CA LEU A 62 9.21 -19.66 12.06
C LEU A 62 9.04 -21.16 12.00
N LYS A 63 8.50 -21.68 10.91
CA LYS A 63 8.36 -23.11 10.73
C LYS A 63 9.71 -23.78 10.66
N THR A 64 10.66 -23.16 9.99
CA THR A 64 12.01 -23.70 9.91
C THR A 64 12.67 -23.74 11.28
N LYS A 65 12.51 -22.68 12.06
CA LYS A 65 13.05 -22.63 13.41
C LYS A 65 12.39 -23.67 14.31
N MET A 66 11.10 -23.85 14.17
CA MET A 66 10.40 -24.84 14.96
C MET A 66 10.87 -26.25 14.62
N LYS A 67 11.18 -26.52 13.38
CA LYS A 67 11.73 -27.82 12.99
C LYS A 67 13.11 -28.01 13.54
N LEU A 68 13.89 -26.95 13.69
CA LEU A 68 15.24 -27.08 14.24
C LEU A 68 15.24 -27.32 15.74
N ILE A 69 14.18 -26.95 16.41
CA ILE A 69 14.08 -27.12 17.84
C ILE A 69 13.65 -28.54 18.21
N ILE A 70 13.02 -29.20 17.28
CA ILE A 70 12.63 -30.57 17.46
C ILE A 70 13.80 -31.50 17.10
#